data_804fa536e2afd175b4ebddd4d6c7b138
#
_entry.id   804fa536e2afd175b4ebddd4d6c7b138
#
_cell.length_a   1.000
_cell.length_b   1.000
_cell.length_c   1.000
_cell.angle_alpha   90.00
_cell.angle_beta   90.00
_cell.angle_gamma   90.00
#
_symmetry.space_group_name_H-M   'P 1'
#
loop_
_entity.id
_entity.type
_entity.pdbx_description
1 polymer ?
#
loop_
_entity_poly.entity_id
_entity_poly.type
_entity_poly.pdbx_seq_one_letter_code
_entity_poly.pdbx_strand_id
1 'polypeptide(L)'
;MKNINWSGYEWLTQERWGQYHPSKDFCYYDPKAVSIDENQKLTLKTHFNPKTFKGKKINVGVGLISCVEKFSYGYFEIEAKLPKGKNLWPAFWMWSFESWPPEVDIFEGYT
;
A
#
# COMPACT_ATOMS: atom_id res chain seq x y z
N MET A 1 6.53 -12.59 2.38
CA MET A 1 5.87 -11.38 2.88
C MET A 1 6.53 -10.94 4.17
N LYS A 2 6.67 -9.65 4.38
CA LYS A 2 7.30 -9.10 5.57
C LYS A 2 6.35 -8.15 6.28
N ASN A 3 6.14 -8.38 7.58
CA ASN A 3 5.36 -7.47 8.41
C ASN A 3 6.28 -6.43 9.03
N ILE A 4 5.74 -5.26 9.29
CA ILE A 4 6.46 -4.17 9.94
C ILE A 4 5.65 -3.66 11.13
N ASN A 5 6.35 -3.06 12.09
CA ASN A 5 5.70 -2.37 13.20
C ASN A 5 5.96 -0.87 13.04
N TRP A 6 4.87 -0.11 13.00
CA TRP A 6 4.96 1.34 12.80
C TRP A 6 3.75 2.03 13.43
N SER A 7 4.02 3.14 14.09
CA SER A 7 2.97 3.96 14.70
C SER A 7 2.07 3.17 15.68
N GLY A 8 2.67 2.20 16.39
CA GLY A 8 1.96 1.43 17.41
C GLY A 8 1.17 0.24 16.89
N TYR A 9 1.24 -0.05 15.59
CA TYR A 9 0.50 -1.15 14.97
C TYR A 9 1.41 -2.02 14.13
N GLU A 10 0.92 -3.22 13.86
CA GLU A 10 1.55 -4.13 12.91
C GLU A 10 0.91 -3.95 11.54
N TRP A 11 1.73 -3.96 10.50
CA TRP A 11 1.29 -3.74 9.12
C TRP A 11 1.85 -4.81 8.21
N LEU A 12 1.03 -5.24 7.26
CA LEU A 12 1.47 -6.04 6.13
C LEU A 12 2.05 -5.11 5.06
N THR A 13 2.99 -5.63 4.28
CA THR A 13 3.55 -4.89 3.15
C THR A 13 2.94 -5.31 1.82
N GLN A 14 1.78 -5.89 1.88
CA GLN A 14 0.97 -6.28 0.72
C GLN A 14 -0.51 -6.23 1.11
N GLU A 15 -1.36 -6.36 0.13
CA GLU A 15 -2.78 -6.50 0.36
C GLU A 15 -3.14 -7.93 0.76
N ARG A 16 -4.37 -8.12 1.24
CA ARG A 16 -4.83 -9.44 1.69
C ARG A 16 -4.98 -10.44 0.55
N TRP A 17 -5.19 -9.94 -0.66
CA TRP A 17 -5.27 -10.81 -1.84
C TRP A 17 -3.90 -11.23 -2.37
N GLY A 18 -2.82 -10.72 -1.79
CA GLY A 18 -1.47 -11.11 -2.14
C GLY A 18 -0.60 -9.96 -2.65
N GLN A 19 0.45 -10.32 -3.38
CA GLN A 19 1.48 -9.38 -3.82
C GLN A 19 1.07 -8.52 -5.02
N TYR A 20 0.00 -8.86 -5.71
CA TYR A 20 -0.49 -8.09 -6.85
C TYR A 20 -2.00 -8.27 -6.96
N HIS A 21 -2.65 -7.36 -7.66
CA HIS A 21 -4.10 -7.41 -7.83
C HIS A 21 -4.45 -8.50 -8.84
N PRO A 22 -5.41 -9.40 -8.52
CA PRO A 22 -5.69 -10.54 -9.39
C PRO A 22 -6.22 -10.17 -10.77
N SER A 23 -6.82 -8.99 -10.95
CA SER A 23 -7.36 -8.56 -12.23
C SER A 23 -6.64 -7.35 -12.83
N LYS A 24 -5.54 -6.90 -12.22
CA LYS A 24 -4.80 -5.72 -12.68
C LYS A 24 -3.30 -6.02 -12.60
N ASP A 25 -2.58 -5.65 -13.63
CA ASP A 25 -1.17 -5.99 -13.76
C ASP A 25 -0.22 -4.79 -13.88
N PHE A 26 -0.66 -3.62 -13.42
CA PHE A 26 0.17 -2.43 -13.55
C PHE A 26 1.18 -2.25 -12.40
N CYS A 27 1.02 -2.95 -11.28
CA CYS A 27 2.02 -2.93 -10.21
C CYS A 27 1.90 -4.16 -9.30
N TYR A 28 2.96 -4.41 -8.54
CA TYR A 28 2.95 -5.38 -7.45
C TYR A 28 3.44 -4.70 -6.18
N TYR A 29 3.13 -5.29 -5.03
CA TYR A 29 3.52 -4.73 -3.73
C TYR A 29 4.89 -5.27 -3.35
N ASP A 30 5.85 -4.37 -3.19
CA ASP A 30 7.25 -4.73 -2.93
C ASP A 30 7.65 -4.28 -1.53
N PRO A 31 7.95 -5.23 -0.62
CA PRO A 31 8.39 -4.88 0.73
C PRO A 31 9.64 -3.99 0.73
N LYS A 32 10.49 -4.10 -0.29
CA LYS A 32 11.68 -3.26 -0.40
C LYS A 32 11.37 -1.80 -0.74
N ALA A 33 10.14 -1.54 -1.18
CA ALA A 33 9.67 -0.17 -1.45
C ALA A 33 9.07 0.49 -0.22
N VAL A 34 9.11 -0.18 0.94
CA VAL A 34 8.63 0.33 2.22
C VAL A 34 9.83 0.48 3.14
N SER A 35 10.03 1.65 3.71
CA SER A 35 11.11 1.88 4.67
C SER A 35 10.66 2.80 5.79
N ILE A 36 11.29 2.61 6.96
CA ILE A 36 11.06 3.43 8.14
C ILE A 36 12.42 3.90 8.62
N ASP A 37 12.60 5.20 8.77
CA ASP A 37 13.88 5.74 9.22
C ASP A 37 13.98 5.78 10.76
N GLU A 38 15.10 6.28 11.26
CA GLU A 38 15.36 6.37 12.69
C GLU A 38 14.40 7.31 13.43
N ASN A 39 13.74 8.21 12.70
CA ASN A 39 12.75 9.14 13.25
C ASN A 39 11.33 8.62 13.10
N GLN A 40 11.16 7.34 12.79
CA GLN A 40 9.85 6.70 12.57
C GLN A 40 9.08 7.27 11.40
N LYS A 41 9.81 7.82 10.42
CA LYS A 41 9.20 8.33 9.19
C LYS A 41 9.08 7.21 8.18
N LEU A 42 7.85 6.95 7.76
CA LEU A 42 7.54 5.95 6.75
C LEU A 42 7.72 6.52 5.36
N THR A 43 8.36 5.75 4.49
CA THR A 43 8.49 6.09 3.08
C THR A 43 7.95 4.94 2.24
N LEU A 44 7.04 5.26 1.34
CA LEU A 44 6.51 4.32 0.34
C LEU A 44 6.97 4.79 -1.03
N LYS A 45 7.64 3.90 -1.76
CA LYS A 45 8.25 4.24 -3.06
C LYS A 45 7.55 3.52 -4.20
N THR A 46 7.72 4.06 -5.40
CA THR A 46 7.37 3.39 -6.64
C THR A 46 8.67 3.27 -7.44
N HIS A 47 8.98 2.07 -7.94
CA HIS A 47 10.20 1.87 -8.71
C HIS A 47 9.97 0.87 -9.85
N PHE A 48 10.74 1.05 -10.91
CA PHE A 48 10.76 0.10 -12.02
C PHE A 48 11.61 -1.10 -11.60
N ASN A 49 10.97 -2.25 -11.45
CA ASN A 49 11.65 -3.48 -11.05
C ASN A 49 10.82 -4.68 -11.53
N PRO A 50 10.98 -5.07 -12.80
CA PRO A 50 10.14 -6.15 -13.36
C PRO A 50 10.26 -7.45 -12.60
N LYS A 51 9.13 -8.07 -12.31
CA LYS A 51 9.04 -9.41 -11.73
C LYS A 51 7.94 -10.18 -12.43
N THR A 52 8.07 -11.50 -12.39
CA THR A 52 7.09 -12.40 -13.01
C THR A 52 6.32 -13.13 -11.92
N PHE A 53 4.99 -13.07 -12.01
CA PHE A 53 4.08 -13.76 -11.10
C PHE A 53 3.16 -14.66 -11.94
N LYS A 54 3.28 -15.97 -11.75
CA LYS A 54 2.45 -16.97 -12.48
C LYS A 54 2.46 -16.72 -14.00
N GLY A 55 3.66 -16.50 -14.54
CA GLY A 55 3.82 -16.25 -15.98
C GLY A 55 3.52 -14.85 -16.45
N LYS A 56 3.02 -13.98 -15.59
CA LYS A 56 2.71 -12.58 -15.92
C LYS A 56 3.82 -11.67 -15.44
N LYS A 57 4.36 -10.87 -16.35
CA LYS A 57 5.40 -9.90 -16.02
C LYS A 57 4.78 -8.58 -15.58
N ILE A 58 5.15 -8.12 -14.40
CA ILE A 58 4.71 -6.84 -13.85
C ILE A 58 5.94 -5.98 -13.64
N ASN A 59 5.96 -4.80 -14.23
CA ASN A 59 7.17 -3.98 -14.32
C ASN A 59 7.43 -3.09 -13.12
N VAL A 60 6.42 -2.76 -12.34
CA VAL A 60 6.52 -1.71 -11.33
C VAL A 60 6.22 -2.28 -9.95
N GLY A 61 7.17 -2.06 -9.02
CA GLY A 61 7.00 -2.36 -7.62
C GLY A 61 6.61 -1.10 -6.85
N VAL A 62 5.66 -1.23 -5.93
CA VAL A 62 5.16 -0.11 -5.14
C VAL A 62 5.19 -0.45 -3.66
N GLY A 63 5.39 0.58 -2.84
CA GLY A 63 5.27 0.47 -1.40
C GLY A 63 3.81 0.63 -0.98
N LEU A 64 3.35 -0.29 -0.16
CA LEU A 64 2.02 -0.27 0.40
C LEU A 64 2.08 -0.88 1.80
N ILE A 65 1.33 -0.31 2.74
CA ILE A 65 1.14 -0.96 4.03
C ILE A 65 -0.35 -1.10 4.31
N SER A 66 -0.70 -2.22 4.92
CA SER A 66 -2.08 -2.54 5.30
C SER A 66 -2.10 -2.94 6.76
N CYS A 67 -2.88 -2.25 7.58
CA CYS A 67 -2.92 -2.50 9.01
C CYS A 67 -3.54 -3.86 9.31
N VAL A 68 -2.89 -4.62 10.18
CA VAL A 68 -3.42 -5.92 10.62
C VAL A 68 -4.64 -5.74 11.50
N GLU A 69 -4.66 -4.69 12.33
CA GLU A 69 -5.78 -4.44 13.22
C GLU A 69 -6.97 -3.84 12.49
N LYS A 70 -8.16 -4.21 12.93
CA LYS A 70 -9.42 -3.72 12.36
C LYS A 70 -10.00 -2.63 13.25
N PHE A 71 -10.66 -1.66 12.64
CA PHE A 71 -11.28 -0.54 13.34
C PHE A 71 -12.74 -0.43 12.94
N SER A 72 -13.62 -0.18 13.92
CA SER A 72 -15.05 0.08 13.65
C SER A 72 -15.36 1.56 13.71
N TYR A 73 -14.69 2.28 14.59
CA TYR A 73 -14.90 3.71 14.82
C TYR A 73 -13.55 4.36 15.06
N GLY A 74 -13.47 5.65 14.84
CA GLY A 74 -12.28 6.39 15.17
C GLY A 74 -12.09 7.65 14.35
N TYR A 75 -11.03 8.33 14.68
CA TYR A 75 -10.53 9.47 13.96
C TYR A 75 -9.30 9.00 13.19
N PHE A 76 -9.26 9.26 11.89
CA PHE A 76 -8.18 8.78 11.02
C PHE A 76 -7.50 9.98 10.38
N GLU A 77 -6.22 10.11 10.63
CA GLU A 77 -5.43 11.25 10.19
C GLU A 77 -4.07 10.77 9.70
N ILE A 78 -3.58 11.40 8.65
CA ILE A 78 -2.23 11.19 8.17
C ILE A 78 -1.61 12.54 7.82
N GLU A 79 -0.35 12.72 8.16
CA GLU A 79 0.47 13.80 7.64
C GLU A 79 1.41 13.20 6.62
N ALA A 80 1.29 13.63 5.37
CA ALA A 80 2.01 13.00 4.28
C ALA A 80 2.49 14.01 3.26
N LYS A 81 3.69 13.74 2.73
CA LYS A 81 4.18 14.42 1.54
C LYS A 81 3.85 13.54 0.35
N LEU A 82 3.00 14.03 -0.54
CA LEU A 82 2.53 13.26 -1.68
C LEU A 82 3.51 13.34 -2.85
N PRO A 83 3.66 12.26 -3.63
CA PRO A 83 4.50 12.29 -4.80
C PRO A 83 3.90 13.16 -5.90
N LYS A 84 4.76 13.71 -6.74
CA LYS A 84 4.35 14.44 -7.95
C LYS A 84 4.79 13.65 -9.17
N GLY A 85 3.93 13.59 -10.18
CA GLY A 85 4.24 12.91 -11.42
C GLY A 85 3.02 12.27 -12.03
N LYS A 86 3.16 11.91 -13.31
CA LYS A 86 2.10 11.22 -14.03
C LYS A 86 2.03 9.76 -13.61
N ASN A 87 0.85 9.19 -13.70
CA ASN A 87 0.60 7.77 -13.45
C ASN A 87 0.89 7.33 -12.02
N LEU A 88 0.88 8.26 -11.07
CA LEU A 88 1.00 7.96 -9.66
C LEU A 88 -0.38 7.99 -9.02
N TRP A 89 -0.58 7.10 -8.06
CA TRP A 89 -1.88 6.93 -7.42
C TRP A 89 -1.68 6.82 -5.90
N PRO A 90 -1.31 7.92 -5.25
CA PRO A 90 -1.23 7.90 -3.79
C PRO A 90 -2.61 7.81 -3.19
N ALA A 91 -2.75 7.05 -2.11
CA ALA A 91 -4.04 6.86 -1.48
C ALA A 91 -3.90 6.56 0.00
N PHE A 92 -4.89 7.01 0.76
CA PHE A 92 -5.09 6.65 2.15
C PHE A 92 -6.56 6.27 2.30
N TRP A 93 -6.83 4.99 2.59
CA TRP A 93 -8.17 4.44 2.48
C TRP A 93 -8.42 3.30 3.46
N MET A 94 -9.69 2.96 3.59
CA MET A 94 -10.14 1.86 4.44
C MET A 94 -11.13 1.00 3.66
N TRP A 95 -11.19 -0.28 3.98
CA TRP A 95 -12.16 -1.18 3.40
C TRP A 95 -12.49 -2.30 4.37
N SER A 96 -13.60 -3.00 4.12
CA SER A 96 -14.00 -4.11 4.98
C SER A 96 -13.16 -5.34 4.72
N PHE A 97 -12.72 -5.99 5.79
CA PHE A 97 -12.01 -7.25 5.68
C PHE A 97 -12.87 -8.35 5.05
N GLU A 98 -14.16 -8.33 5.34
CA GLU A 98 -15.06 -9.43 4.98
C GLU A 98 -15.61 -9.33 3.57
N SER A 99 -15.71 -8.13 3.04
CA SER A 99 -16.31 -7.90 1.73
C SER A 99 -15.91 -6.57 1.14
N TRP A 100 -16.12 -6.43 -0.15
CA TRP A 100 -16.06 -5.15 -0.84
C TRP A 100 -17.35 -5.02 -1.66
N PRO A 101 -18.08 -3.92 -1.59
CA PRO A 101 -17.91 -2.80 -0.68
C PRO A 101 -18.18 -3.19 0.78
N PRO A 102 -17.92 -2.33 1.78
CA PRO A 102 -17.65 -0.91 1.64
C PRO A 102 -16.16 -0.55 1.54
N GLU A 103 -15.90 0.64 0.98
CA GLU A 103 -14.59 1.27 0.96
C GLU A 103 -14.77 2.76 1.28
N VAL A 104 -13.85 3.31 2.07
CA VAL A 104 -13.81 4.73 2.38
C VAL A 104 -12.42 5.26 2.04
N ASP A 105 -12.33 6.18 1.11
CA ASP A 105 -11.07 6.81 0.74
C ASP A 105 -10.97 8.16 1.43
N ILE A 106 -9.97 8.29 2.34
CA ILE A 106 -9.70 9.55 3.00
C ILE A 106 -9.10 10.51 1.98
N PHE A 107 -8.15 10.01 1.17
CA PHE A 107 -7.80 10.68 -0.07
C PHE A 107 -7.33 9.67 -1.12
N GLU A 108 -7.42 10.10 -2.35
CA GLU A 108 -6.98 9.30 -3.49
C GLU A 108 -6.60 10.26 -4.62
N GLY A 109 -5.37 10.18 -5.09
CA GLY A 109 -4.86 11.10 -6.08
C GLY A 109 -4.67 10.45 -7.45
N TYR A 110 -5.08 11.15 -8.49
CA TYR A 110 -4.83 10.75 -9.88
C TYR A 110 -4.10 11.87 -10.61
N THR A 111 -3.24 11.50 -11.52
CA THR A 111 -2.57 12.46 -12.38
C THR A 111 -2.53 11.98 -13.83
#